data_64011efe84ba3af43fb85ff7a23a2caf
#
_entry.id   64011efe84ba3af43fb85ff7a23a2caf
#
_cell.length_a   1.000
_cell.length_b   1.000
_cell.length_c   1.000
_cell.angle_alpha   90.00
_cell.angle_beta   90.00
_cell.angle_gamma   90.00
#
_symmetry.space_group_name_H-M   'P 1'
#
loop_
_entity.id
_entity.type
_entity.pdbx_description
1 polymer ?
#
loop_
_entity_poly.entity_id
_entity_poly.type
_entity_poly.pdbx_seq_one_letter_code
_entity_poly.pdbx_strand_id
1 'polypeptide(L)'
;MIKVNAISIGKIETLSYGNYKPMQSALNKIPFKGQMWLNRLGFVDDEQAYHNHGGIHKAICCFSKSNYQLFKDDLDQLPEFAMFGENLTVEHLDEADVYFGNQYQLGDTIIEVSDIREPCWKIQAKYAIPNLVQKMSQSGKTGFYFRVIKEGYVHQSDNLKLIKKAESNTRLSVKDLN
;
A
#
# COMPACT_ATOMS: atom_id res chain seq x y z
N MET A 1 -17.31 6.07 -4.42
CA MET A 1 -16.50 6.19 -3.19
C MET A 1 -15.95 4.80 -2.91
N ILE A 2 -14.67 4.68 -2.63
CA ILE A 2 -13.99 3.41 -2.35
C ILE A 2 -13.73 3.36 -0.85
N LYS A 3 -14.21 2.32 -0.20
CA LYS A 3 -14.04 2.16 1.24
C LYS A 3 -12.58 1.88 1.59
N VAL A 4 -12.06 2.63 2.55
CA VAL A 4 -10.77 2.38 3.20
C VAL A 4 -11.05 1.59 4.48
N ASN A 5 -10.56 0.35 4.53
CA ASN A 5 -10.74 -0.53 5.70
C ASN A 5 -9.82 -0.15 6.85
N ALA A 6 -8.60 0.26 6.51
CA ALA A 6 -7.63 0.75 7.47
C ALA A 6 -6.63 1.69 6.81
N ILE A 7 -6.16 2.66 7.60
CA ILE A 7 -4.99 3.48 7.31
C ILE A 7 -3.94 3.12 8.36
N SER A 8 -2.83 2.53 7.91
CA SER A 8 -1.83 1.92 8.78
C SER A 8 -0.47 2.59 8.63
N ILE A 9 0.24 2.72 9.74
CA ILE A 9 1.59 3.27 9.82
C ILE A 9 2.50 2.31 10.58
N GLY A 10 3.80 2.37 10.32
CA GLY A 10 4.80 1.55 11.00
C GLY A 10 6.04 2.34 11.38
N LYS A 11 6.65 1.95 12.47
CA LYS A 11 7.98 2.42 12.89
C LYS A 11 9.04 1.41 12.49
N ILE A 12 10.26 1.88 12.28
CA ILE A 12 11.39 1.01 12.02
C ILE A 12 11.69 0.22 13.30
N GLU A 13 11.67 -1.10 13.17
CA GLU A 13 12.01 -2.03 14.22
C GLU A 13 12.94 -3.12 13.72
N THR A 14 13.64 -3.81 14.63
CA THR A 14 14.42 -4.99 14.28
C THR A 14 13.51 -6.20 14.26
N LEU A 15 13.28 -6.74 13.07
CA LEU A 15 12.43 -7.91 12.85
C LEU A 15 13.28 -9.17 12.69
N SER A 16 12.83 -10.26 13.30
CA SER A 16 13.44 -11.58 13.17
C SER A 16 12.37 -12.59 12.73
N TYR A 17 12.53 -13.16 11.54
CA TYR A 17 11.59 -14.10 10.96
C TYR A 17 12.31 -15.42 10.61
N GLY A 18 11.90 -16.51 11.27
CA GLY A 18 12.44 -17.85 11.00
C GLY A 18 13.98 -17.86 11.04
N ASN A 19 14.61 -18.36 9.96
CA ASN A 19 16.06 -18.46 9.82
C ASN A 19 16.72 -17.25 9.16
N TYR A 20 15.97 -16.17 8.89
CA TYR A 20 16.54 -14.96 8.31
C TYR A 20 17.32 -14.16 9.37
N LYS A 21 18.40 -13.51 8.93
CA LYS A 21 19.12 -12.58 9.81
C LYS A 21 18.18 -11.44 10.23
N PRO A 22 18.32 -10.94 11.48
CA PRO A 22 17.58 -9.77 11.92
C PRO A 22 17.69 -8.62 10.92
N MET A 23 16.57 -7.95 10.63
CA MET A 23 16.50 -6.90 9.64
C MET A 23 15.75 -5.67 10.14
N GLN A 24 16.18 -4.48 9.75
CA GLN A 24 15.44 -3.26 10.00
C GLN A 24 14.27 -3.14 9.02
N SER A 25 13.06 -2.92 9.52
CA SER A 25 11.88 -2.76 8.68
C SER A 25 10.72 -2.10 9.43
N ALA A 26 9.89 -1.35 8.72
CA ALA A 26 8.60 -0.83 9.18
C ALA A 26 7.43 -1.64 8.55
N LEU A 27 7.65 -2.93 8.28
CA LEU A 27 6.67 -3.79 7.62
C LEU A 27 5.43 -4.10 8.48
N ASN A 28 5.60 -4.10 9.81
CA ASN A 28 4.53 -4.36 10.76
C ASN A 28 3.74 -3.07 11.03
N LYS A 29 2.94 -2.66 10.02
CA LYS A 29 2.09 -1.48 10.17
C LYS A 29 0.83 -1.81 10.96
N ILE A 30 0.39 -0.84 11.76
CA ILE A 30 -0.83 -0.91 12.55
C ILE A 30 -1.77 0.25 12.19
N PRO A 31 -3.11 0.04 12.22
CA PRO A 31 -4.06 1.12 12.00
C PRO A 31 -3.90 2.22 13.04
N PHE A 32 -3.77 3.47 12.60
CA PHE A 32 -3.80 4.60 13.53
C PHE A 32 -5.23 5.00 13.90
N LYS A 33 -5.37 5.73 14.99
CA LYS A 33 -6.64 6.26 15.46
C LYS A 33 -6.63 7.80 15.41
N GLY A 34 -7.80 8.37 15.12
CA GLY A 34 -7.96 9.82 15.04
C GLY A 34 -7.53 10.41 13.70
N GLN A 35 -6.79 11.50 13.75
CA GLN A 35 -6.40 12.30 12.59
C GLN A 35 -4.86 12.41 12.50
N MET A 36 -4.32 12.38 11.29
CA MET A 36 -2.89 12.47 11.04
C MET A 36 -2.60 13.35 9.83
N TRP A 37 -1.49 14.09 9.88
CA TRP A 37 -1.01 14.88 8.76
C TRP A 37 -0.37 14.00 7.71
N LEU A 38 -0.77 14.20 6.46
CA LEU A 38 -0.18 13.59 5.28
C LEU A 38 0.57 14.66 4.49
N ASN A 39 1.88 14.52 4.42
CA ASN A 39 2.77 15.38 3.65
C ASN A 39 3.24 14.70 2.36
N ARG A 40 4.08 15.38 1.57
CA ARG A 40 4.58 14.86 0.27
C ARG A 40 5.39 13.57 0.36
N LEU A 41 5.90 13.23 1.54
CA LEU A 41 6.68 12.00 1.76
C LEU A 41 5.87 10.87 2.37
N GLY A 42 4.63 11.13 2.79
CA GLY A 42 3.74 10.16 3.43
C GLY A 42 3.16 10.66 4.75
N PHE A 43 2.59 9.75 5.52
CA PHE A 43 2.09 10.06 6.86
C PHE A 43 3.25 10.40 7.79
N VAL A 44 3.11 11.47 8.60
CA VAL A 44 4.21 12.02 9.43
C VAL A 44 4.80 11.03 10.42
N ASP A 45 4.02 10.04 10.85
CA ASP A 45 4.45 9.01 11.79
C ASP A 45 4.79 7.66 11.14
N ASP A 46 4.72 7.58 9.81
CA ASP A 46 5.13 6.38 9.07
C ASP A 46 6.62 6.43 8.72
N GLU A 47 7.30 5.30 8.85
CA GLU A 47 8.73 5.18 8.57
C GLU A 47 9.01 4.12 7.50
N GLN A 48 10.17 4.23 6.85
CA GLN A 48 10.69 3.21 5.93
C GLN A 48 12.20 3.03 6.13
N ALA A 49 12.61 1.78 6.38
CA ALA A 49 14.01 1.44 6.60
C ALA A 49 14.85 1.42 5.32
N TYR A 50 14.22 1.26 4.15
CA TYR A 50 14.89 1.23 2.85
C TYR A 50 14.41 2.40 1.99
N HIS A 51 15.35 3.26 1.60
CA HIS A 51 15.04 4.51 0.90
C HIS A 51 14.23 4.37 -0.39
N ASN A 52 14.39 3.24 -1.12
CA ASN A 52 13.63 2.98 -2.35
C ASN A 52 12.16 2.56 -2.09
N HIS A 53 11.77 2.31 -0.82
CA HIS A 53 10.39 2.03 -0.45
C HIS A 53 9.57 3.29 -0.16
N GLY A 54 10.17 4.47 -0.25
CA GLY A 54 9.54 5.75 0.01
C GLY A 54 9.91 6.82 -1.01
N GLY A 55 9.70 8.07 -0.62
CA GLY A 55 9.92 9.25 -1.43
C GLY A 55 8.65 9.77 -2.09
N ILE A 56 8.79 10.88 -2.83
CA ILE A 56 7.63 11.64 -3.34
C ILE A 56 6.70 10.85 -4.27
N HIS A 57 7.20 9.82 -4.96
CA HIS A 57 6.41 8.97 -5.86
C HIS A 57 5.87 7.72 -5.17
N LYS A 58 6.33 7.42 -3.95
CA LYS A 58 5.94 6.26 -3.14
C LYS A 58 5.52 6.67 -1.73
N ALA A 59 4.77 7.78 -1.65
CA ALA A 59 4.37 8.37 -0.37
C ALA A 59 3.37 7.49 0.41
N ILE A 60 2.49 6.79 -0.30
CA ILE A 60 1.47 5.93 0.29
C ILE A 60 1.39 4.63 -0.51
N CYS A 61 1.62 3.51 0.15
CA CYS A 61 1.38 2.18 -0.42
C CYS A 61 -0.08 1.79 -0.24
N CYS A 62 -0.73 1.31 -1.31
CA CYS A 62 -2.12 0.87 -1.31
C CYS A 62 -2.24 -0.58 -1.76
N PHE A 63 -3.13 -1.33 -1.11
CA PHE A 63 -3.44 -2.71 -1.47
C PHE A 63 -4.93 -3.02 -1.30
N SER A 64 -5.49 -3.79 -2.25
CA SER A 64 -6.88 -4.22 -2.16
C SER A 64 -7.05 -5.41 -1.21
N LYS A 65 -7.91 -5.28 -0.20
CA LYS A 65 -8.19 -6.34 0.78
C LYS A 65 -8.72 -7.61 0.12
N SER A 66 -9.51 -7.48 -0.95
CA SER A 66 -10.02 -8.63 -1.71
C SER A 66 -8.90 -9.51 -2.25
N ASN A 67 -7.74 -8.94 -2.58
CA ASN A 67 -6.59 -9.68 -3.09
C ASN A 67 -5.87 -10.51 -2.02
N TYR A 68 -6.14 -10.31 -0.72
CA TYR A 68 -5.63 -11.19 0.34
C TYR A 68 -6.10 -12.64 0.17
N GLN A 69 -7.28 -12.84 -0.43
CA GLN A 69 -7.84 -14.17 -0.68
C GLN A 69 -6.97 -15.07 -1.56
N LEU A 70 -6.05 -14.48 -2.35
CA LEU A 70 -5.07 -15.25 -3.12
C LEU A 70 -4.12 -16.08 -2.25
N PHE A 71 -4.03 -15.74 -0.96
CA PHE A 71 -3.09 -16.32 0.01
C PHE A 71 -3.79 -17.09 1.14
N LYS A 72 -5.11 -17.31 1.02
CA LYS A 72 -5.91 -17.98 2.06
C LYS A 72 -5.46 -19.42 2.37
N ASP A 73 -4.92 -20.10 1.35
CA ASP A 73 -4.47 -21.48 1.48
C ASP A 73 -3.00 -21.57 1.99
N ASP A 74 -2.32 -20.42 2.08
CA ASP A 74 -0.93 -20.32 2.54
C ASP A 74 -0.85 -19.93 4.03
N LEU A 75 -1.94 -19.47 4.64
CA LEU A 75 -2.00 -18.94 6.01
C LEU A 75 -3.20 -19.49 6.76
N ASP A 76 -3.01 -19.87 8.01
CA ASP A 76 -4.11 -20.32 8.89
C ASP A 76 -5.16 -19.21 9.10
N GLN A 77 -4.72 -17.97 9.14
CA GLN A 77 -5.57 -16.80 9.25
C GLN A 77 -5.01 -15.62 8.45
N LEU A 78 -5.83 -15.02 7.60
CA LEU A 78 -5.47 -13.80 6.89
C LEU A 78 -5.46 -12.62 7.87
N PRO A 79 -4.42 -11.75 7.82
CA PRO A 79 -4.43 -10.50 8.56
C PRO A 79 -5.64 -9.63 8.18
N GLU A 80 -6.13 -8.87 9.12
CA GLU A 80 -7.26 -7.99 8.87
C GLU A 80 -6.87 -6.78 8.03
N PHE A 81 -5.65 -6.23 8.26
CA PHE A 81 -5.10 -5.04 7.62
C PHE A 81 -3.60 -5.16 7.41
N ALA A 82 -3.05 -4.33 6.53
CA ALA A 82 -1.62 -4.15 6.30
C ALA A 82 -0.85 -5.47 6.12
N MET A 83 -1.49 -6.46 5.47
CA MET A 83 -0.90 -7.79 5.26
C MET A 83 0.49 -7.70 4.67
N PHE A 84 0.67 -6.83 3.69
CA PHE A 84 1.94 -6.65 2.99
C PHE A 84 2.67 -5.35 3.36
N GLY A 85 2.28 -4.70 4.49
CA GLY A 85 2.88 -3.46 4.95
C GLY A 85 2.39 -2.22 4.18
N GLU A 86 1.23 -2.31 3.54
CA GLU A 86 0.59 -1.15 2.92
C GLU A 86 0.04 -0.16 3.96
N ASN A 87 -0.02 1.11 3.56
CA ASN A 87 -0.62 2.17 4.36
C ASN A 87 -2.15 2.18 4.22
N LEU A 88 -2.66 2.00 2.99
CA LEU A 88 -4.10 1.94 2.73
C LEU A 88 -4.49 0.50 2.39
N THR A 89 -5.28 -0.11 3.26
CA THR A 89 -6.02 -1.34 2.94
C THR A 89 -7.41 -0.92 2.47
N VAL A 90 -7.73 -1.15 1.18
CA VAL A 90 -8.96 -0.68 0.55
C VAL A 90 -9.82 -1.83 0.06
N GLU A 91 -11.15 -1.59 -0.10
CA GLU A 91 -12.04 -2.57 -0.72
C GLU A 91 -12.16 -2.36 -2.23
N HIS A 92 -12.12 -3.46 -2.98
CA HIS A 92 -12.49 -3.51 -4.40
C HIS A 92 -11.84 -2.42 -5.28
N LEU A 93 -10.57 -2.17 -5.09
CA LEU A 93 -9.77 -1.35 -5.98
C LEU A 93 -8.74 -2.24 -6.68
N ASP A 94 -9.15 -2.82 -7.79
CA ASP A 94 -8.33 -3.74 -8.57
C ASP A 94 -7.29 -2.98 -9.41
N GLU A 95 -6.10 -3.54 -9.56
CA GLU A 95 -5.00 -2.96 -10.35
C GLU A 95 -5.41 -2.71 -11.81
N ALA A 96 -6.36 -3.48 -12.35
CA ALA A 96 -6.89 -3.28 -13.70
C ALA A 96 -7.76 -2.02 -13.84
N ASP A 97 -8.35 -1.55 -12.73
CA ASP A 97 -9.23 -0.38 -12.69
C ASP A 97 -8.51 0.90 -12.24
N VAL A 98 -7.23 0.76 -11.86
CA VAL A 98 -6.40 1.87 -11.37
C VAL A 98 -5.45 2.32 -12.48
N TYR A 99 -5.48 3.61 -12.79
CA TYR A 99 -4.68 4.20 -13.86
C TYR A 99 -3.73 5.25 -13.33
N PHE A 100 -2.50 5.29 -13.84
CA PHE A 100 -1.53 6.33 -13.52
C PHE A 100 -2.10 7.70 -13.82
N GLY A 101 -1.92 8.63 -12.87
CA GLY A 101 -2.49 9.98 -12.94
C GLY A 101 -3.95 10.11 -12.50
N ASN A 102 -4.64 9.01 -12.14
CA ASN A 102 -5.92 9.11 -11.44
C ASN A 102 -5.72 9.82 -10.10
N GLN A 103 -6.53 10.84 -9.82
CA GLN A 103 -6.47 11.56 -8.55
C GLN A 103 -7.67 11.22 -7.66
N TYR A 104 -7.37 11.06 -6.39
CA TYR A 104 -8.35 10.75 -5.36
C TYR A 104 -8.26 11.78 -4.23
N GLN A 105 -9.39 12.12 -3.67
CA GLN A 105 -9.49 12.81 -2.40
C GLN A 105 -9.49 11.78 -1.27
N LEU A 106 -8.66 12.03 -0.23
CA LEU A 106 -8.63 11.31 1.04
C LEU A 106 -8.55 12.35 2.16
N GLY A 107 -9.64 12.53 2.90
CA GLY A 107 -9.75 13.63 3.87
C GLY A 107 -9.58 15.00 3.19
N ASP A 108 -8.68 15.83 3.75
CA ASP A 108 -8.33 17.15 3.19
C ASP A 108 -7.30 17.06 2.05
N THR A 109 -6.76 15.88 1.76
CA THR A 109 -5.66 15.67 0.83
C THR A 109 -6.13 15.34 -0.58
N ILE A 110 -5.23 15.53 -1.56
CA ILE A 110 -5.37 15.00 -2.92
C ILE A 110 -4.13 14.12 -3.17
N ILE A 111 -4.39 12.89 -3.52
CA ILE A 111 -3.37 11.89 -3.85
C ILE A 111 -3.56 11.40 -5.29
N GLU A 112 -2.46 11.03 -5.94
CA GLU A 112 -2.45 10.60 -7.34
C GLU A 112 -1.70 9.29 -7.50
N VAL A 113 -2.24 8.36 -8.29
CA VAL A 113 -1.56 7.10 -8.63
C VAL A 113 -0.25 7.40 -9.37
N SER A 114 0.86 6.94 -8.83
CA SER A 114 2.20 7.38 -9.25
C SER A 114 3.19 6.27 -9.58
N ASP A 115 3.05 5.08 -9.00
CA ASP A 115 4.00 3.99 -9.22
C ASP A 115 3.35 2.62 -8.95
N ILE A 116 3.94 1.56 -9.54
CA ILE A 116 3.61 0.18 -9.22
C ILE A 116 4.36 -0.23 -7.95
N ARG A 117 3.85 -1.24 -7.27
CA ARG A 117 4.55 -1.83 -6.15
C ARG A 117 5.27 -3.10 -6.56
N GLU A 118 6.58 -3.13 -6.36
CA GLU A 118 7.39 -4.34 -6.43
C GLU A 118 7.40 -5.04 -5.06
N PRO A 119 6.93 -6.30 -4.98
CA PRO A 119 6.93 -7.03 -3.72
C PRO A 119 8.35 -7.25 -3.19
N CYS A 120 8.56 -7.01 -1.91
CA CYS A 120 9.86 -7.17 -1.25
C CYS A 120 9.97 -8.57 -0.60
N TRP A 121 11.16 -9.19 -0.67
CA TRP A 121 11.44 -10.47 -0.02
C TRP A 121 11.14 -10.51 1.50
N LYS A 122 11.12 -9.35 2.17
CA LYS A 122 10.78 -9.26 3.60
C LYS A 122 9.36 -9.73 3.93
N ILE A 123 8.41 -9.57 2.99
CA ILE A 123 7.05 -10.09 3.19
C ILE A 123 7.03 -11.62 3.15
N GLN A 124 7.86 -12.23 2.31
CA GLN A 124 8.04 -13.68 2.27
C GLN A 124 8.66 -14.20 3.56
N ALA A 125 9.66 -13.49 4.09
CA ALA A 125 10.25 -13.82 5.39
C ALA A 125 9.23 -13.73 6.54
N LYS A 126 8.42 -12.66 6.55
CA LYS A 126 7.38 -12.43 7.57
C LYS A 126 6.38 -13.59 7.67
N TYR A 127 5.94 -14.12 6.56
CA TYR A 127 4.92 -15.17 6.54
C TYR A 127 5.47 -16.58 6.40
N ALA A 128 6.78 -16.73 6.21
CA ALA A 128 7.43 -18.02 5.93
C ALA A 128 6.79 -18.77 4.75
N ILE A 129 6.21 -18.04 3.78
CA ILE A 129 5.57 -18.61 2.59
C ILE A 129 6.62 -18.66 1.47
N PRO A 130 7.05 -19.85 1.03
CA PRO A 130 7.95 -19.98 -0.11
C PRO A 130 7.33 -19.35 -1.37
N ASN A 131 8.15 -18.63 -2.15
CA ASN A 131 7.73 -18.04 -3.42
C ASN A 131 6.58 -17.01 -3.35
N LEU A 132 6.30 -16.42 -2.17
CA LEU A 132 5.24 -15.43 -1.99
C LEU A 132 5.41 -14.24 -2.94
N VAL A 133 6.64 -13.71 -3.06
CA VAL A 133 6.97 -12.61 -3.98
C VAL A 133 6.67 -12.99 -5.43
N GLN A 134 7.06 -14.20 -5.85
CA GLN A 134 6.77 -14.70 -7.19
C GLN A 134 5.26 -14.87 -7.43
N LYS A 135 4.53 -15.42 -6.46
CA LYS A 135 3.07 -15.59 -6.52
C LYS A 135 2.36 -14.24 -6.68
N MET A 136 2.78 -13.22 -5.92
CA MET A 136 2.26 -11.86 -6.06
C MET A 136 2.53 -11.28 -7.45
N SER A 137 3.77 -11.36 -7.93
CA SER A 137 4.15 -10.83 -9.24
C SER A 137 3.40 -11.52 -10.38
N GLN A 138 3.29 -12.85 -10.34
CA GLN A 138 2.55 -13.62 -11.36
C GLN A 138 1.05 -13.34 -11.38
N SER A 139 0.47 -13.01 -10.23
CA SER A 139 -0.96 -12.65 -10.14
C SER A 139 -1.25 -11.24 -10.67
N GLY A 140 -0.24 -10.37 -10.80
CA GLY A 140 -0.42 -8.94 -11.05
C GLY A 140 -1.10 -8.18 -9.91
N LYS A 141 -1.24 -8.82 -8.73
CA LYS A 141 -1.88 -8.26 -7.53
C LYS A 141 -0.80 -7.87 -6.52
N THR A 142 -0.05 -6.84 -6.87
CA THR A 142 1.09 -6.37 -6.07
C THR A 142 0.79 -5.14 -5.22
N GLY A 143 -0.31 -4.43 -5.54
CA GLY A 143 -0.59 -3.10 -5.02
C GLY A 143 0.11 -2.01 -5.83
N PHE A 144 -0.04 -0.79 -5.39
CA PHE A 144 0.50 0.39 -6.07
C PHE A 144 0.75 1.53 -5.08
N TYR A 145 1.36 2.61 -5.58
CA TYR A 145 1.66 3.79 -4.77
C TYR A 145 0.87 5.01 -5.23
N PHE A 146 0.63 5.90 -4.24
CA PHE A 146 0.21 7.26 -4.49
C PHE A 146 1.32 8.24 -4.13
N ARG A 147 1.41 9.34 -4.89
CA ARG A 147 2.07 10.57 -4.49
C ARG A 147 1.05 11.57 -3.95
N VAL A 148 1.49 12.49 -3.11
CA VAL A 148 0.65 13.53 -2.52
C VAL A 148 0.72 14.79 -3.37
N ILE A 149 -0.42 15.21 -3.94
CA ILE A 149 -0.57 16.43 -4.73
C ILE A 149 -0.89 17.62 -3.81
N LYS A 150 -1.82 17.41 -2.87
CA LYS A 150 -2.19 18.37 -1.84
C LYS A 150 -2.07 17.74 -0.48
N GLU A 151 -1.25 18.33 0.39
CA GLU A 151 -1.09 17.93 1.79
C GLU A 151 -2.32 18.30 2.62
N GLY A 152 -2.52 17.63 3.74
CA GLY A 152 -3.64 17.90 4.64
C GLY A 152 -3.81 16.85 5.72
N TYR A 153 -4.88 16.98 6.48
CA TYR A 153 -5.26 16.00 7.48
C TYR A 153 -6.09 14.87 6.89
N VAL A 154 -5.82 13.68 7.37
CA VAL A 154 -6.57 12.45 7.06
C VAL A 154 -7.04 11.85 8.37
N HIS A 155 -8.34 11.52 8.45
CA HIS A 155 -8.93 10.82 9.57
C HIS A 155 -9.05 9.31 9.27
N GLN A 156 -8.93 8.48 10.30
CA GLN A 156 -9.00 7.01 10.18
C GLN A 156 -10.26 6.48 9.46
N SER A 157 -11.35 7.25 9.44
CA SER A 157 -12.62 6.89 8.79
C SER A 157 -12.79 7.46 7.38
N ASP A 158 -11.80 8.18 6.86
CA ASP A 158 -11.88 8.74 5.52
C ASP A 158 -11.84 7.65 4.45
N ASN A 159 -12.55 7.91 3.37
CA ASN A 159 -12.63 7.02 2.22
C ASN A 159 -12.05 7.69 0.98
N LEU A 160 -11.66 6.89 -0.01
CA LEU A 160 -11.18 7.40 -1.29
C LEU A 160 -12.33 7.81 -2.20
N LYS A 161 -12.24 9.02 -2.74
CA LYS A 161 -13.16 9.53 -3.75
C LYS A 161 -12.36 9.90 -5.00
N LEU A 162 -12.60 9.20 -6.12
CA LEU A 162 -12.03 9.57 -7.41
C LEU A 162 -12.54 10.97 -7.80
N ILE A 163 -11.62 11.92 -8.01
CA ILE A 163 -11.92 13.32 -8.35
C ILE A 163 -11.44 13.71 -9.75
N LYS A 164 -10.40 13.00 -10.27
CA LYS A 164 -9.91 13.24 -11.63
C LYS A 164 -9.46 11.90 -12.23
N LYS A 165 -9.92 11.60 -13.44
CA LYS A 165 -9.42 10.47 -14.23
C LYS A 165 -8.20 10.89 -15.04
N ALA A 166 -7.27 9.97 -15.23
CA ALA A 166 -6.17 10.14 -16.17
C ALA A 166 -6.71 10.40 -17.60
N GLU A 167 -5.94 11.11 -18.40
CA GLU A 167 -6.29 11.40 -19.80
C GLU A 167 -6.34 10.11 -20.62
N SER A 168 -7.35 9.99 -21.49
CA SER A 168 -7.64 8.75 -22.20
C SER A 168 -6.53 8.29 -23.16
N ASN A 169 -5.76 9.22 -23.70
CA ASN A 169 -4.67 8.95 -24.65
C ASN A 169 -3.35 8.52 -23.99
N THR A 170 -3.23 8.68 -22.66
CA THR A 170 -2.05 8.29 -21.88
C THR A 170 -2.37 7.28 -20.78
N ARG A 171 -3.58 6.71 -20.86
CA ARG A 171 -4.13 5.88 -19.79
C ARG A 171 -3.49 4.50 -19.78
N LEU A 172 -2.60 4.27 -18.83
CA LEU A 172 -2.02 2.96 -18.51
C LEU A 172 -2.58 2.48 -17.17
N SER A 173 -3.09 1.27 -17.12
CA SER A 173 -3.48 0.67 -15.84
C SER A 173 -2.25 0.20 -15.08
N VAL A 174 -2.38 0.10 -13.77
CA VAL A 174 -1.33 -0.50 -12.93
C VAL A 174 -1.04 -1.94 -13.37
N LYS A 175 -2.06 -2.65 -13.85
CA LYS A 175 -1.92 -4.02 -14.37
C LYS A 175 -1.04 -4.10 -15.62
N ASP A 176 -1.01 -3.08 -16.47
CA ASP A 176 -0.27 -3.11 -17.74
C ASP A 176 1.25 -3.08 -17.55
N LEU A 177 1.71 -2.72 -16.35
CA LEU A 177 3.13 -2.62 -16.00
C LEU A 177 3.60 -3.67 -14.97
N ASN A 178 2.71 -4.54 -14.49
CA ASN A 178 3.03 -5.65 -13.57
C ASN A 178 3.45 -6.91 -14.32
#